data_8c8363febfaaebe3e1465bd036131c65
#
_entry.id   8c8363febfaaebe3e1465bd036131c65
#
_cell.length_a   1.000
_cell.length_b   1.000
_cell.length_c   1.000
_cell.angle_alpha   90.00
_cell.angle_beta   90.00
_cell.angle_gamma   90.00
#
_symmetry.space_group_name_H-M   'P 1'
#
loop_
_entity.id
_entity.type
_entity.pdbx_description
1 polymer ?
#
loop_
_entity_poly.entity_id
_entity_poly.type
_entity_poly.pdbx_seq_one_letter_code
_entity_poly.pdbx_strand_id
1 'polypeptide(L)'
;MNSQTLYYVYDPMCSWCWGFEKTWLQVKKSLPKSITIKYILGGLAPDSKEIMSDEMRQYIQENWLKIQQTIPGTQFNFDFWKHCSPMRSTYPACRAVIA
;
A
#
# COMPACT_ATOMS: atom_id res chain seq x y z
N MET A 1 29.14 17.85 -6.71
CA MET A 1 28.46 16.93 -5.79
C MET A 1 27.43 16.12 -6.54
N ASN A 2 27.44 14.83 -6.33
CA ASN A 2 26.50 13.95 -6.99
C ASN A 2 25.17 13.91 -6.24
N SER A 3 24.11 14.33 -6.90
CA SER A 3 22.77 14.13 -6.38
C SER A 3 22.34 12.69 -6.64
N GLN A 4 21.58 12.13 -5.71
CA GLN A 4 21.04 10.77 -5.82
C GLN A 4 19.53 10.81 -5.84
N THR A 5 18.93 9.83 -6.48
CA THR A 5 17.48 9.67 -6.53
C THR A 5 17.09 8.39 -5.81
N LEU A 6 16.15 8.52 -4.88
CA LEU A 6 15.52 7.38 -4.23
C LEU A 6 14.16 7.15 -4.87
N TYR A 7 13.95 5.95 -5.39
CA TYR A 7 12.67 5.55 -5.94
C TYR A 7 11.90 4.78 -4.87
N TYR A 8 10.72 5.28 -4.52
CA TYR A 8 9.84 4.60 -3.59
C TYR A 8 8.69 3.97 -4.37
N VAL A 9 8.73 2.64 -4.45
CA VAL A 9 7.71 1.86 -5.17
C VAL A 9 6.67 1.39 -4.17
N TYR A 10 5.40 1.73 -4.41
CA TYR A 10 4.33 1.35 -3.53
C TYR A 10 3.02 1.20 -4.28
N ASP A 11 2.01 0.64 -3.62
CA ASP A 11 0.65 0.57 -4.14
C ASP A 11 -0.30 1.09 -3.05
N PRO A 12 -1.19 2.05 -3.36
CA PRO A 12 -2.08 2.64 -2.35
C PRO A 12 -3.05 1.63 -1.73
N MET A 13 -3.28 0.49 -2.38
CA MET A 13 -4.14 -0.56 -1.86
C MET A 13 -3.35 -1.73 -1.25
N CYS A 14 -2.04 -1.62 -1.15
CA CYS A 14 -1.21 -2.65 -0.53
C CYS A 14 -1.26 -2.52 0.98
N SER A 15 -1.71 -3.58 1.65
CA SER A 15 -1.86 -3.59 3.11
C SER A 15 -0.53 -3.37 3.84
N TRP A 16 0.56 -3.99 3.35
CA TRP A 16 1.88 -3.80 3.92
C TRP A 16 2.43 -2.39 3.69
N CYS A 17 2.10 -1.76 2.57
CA CYS A 17 2.46 -0.36 2.32
C CYS A 17 1.76 0.56 3.33
N TRP A 18 0.51 0.27 3.66
CA TRP A 18 -0.21 1.00 4.71
C TRP A 18 0.51 0.86 6.05
N GLY A 19 0.89 -0.37 6.42
CA GLY A 19 1.63 -0.60 7.66
C GLY A 19 2.99 0.09 7.69
N PHE A 20 3.63 0.25 6.53
CA PHE A 20 4.95 0.89 6.44
C PHE A 20 4.88 2.42 6.45
N GLU A 21 3.71 3.02 6.33
CA GLU A 21 3.52 4.46 6.13
C GLU A 21 4.26 5.32 7.16
N LYS A 22 4.10 5.00 8.45
CA LYS A 22 4.76 5.78 9.50
C LYS A 22 6.27 5.70 9.44
N THR A 23 6.80 4.51 9.15
CA THR A 23 8.23 4.29 8.99
C THR A 23 8.75 5.06 7.79
N TRP A 24 8.03 5.02 6.67
CA TRP A 24 8.39 5.78 5.49
C TRP A 24 8.48 7.28 5.77
N LEU A 25 7.50 7.84 6.49
CA LEU A 25 7.52 9.26 6.85
C LEU A 25 8.75 9.62 7.68
N GLN A 26 9.19 8.75 8.58
CA GLN A 26 10.40 8.95 9.37
C GLN A 26 11.65 8.89 8.50
N VAL A 27 11.73 7.90 7.63
CA VAL A 27 12.84 7.76 6.67
C VAL A 27 12.95 9.00 5.81
N LYS A 28 11.83 9.46 5.26
CA LYS A 28 11.76 10.63 4.40
C LYS A 28 12.31 11.89 5.09
N LYS A 29 11.96 12.08 6.36
CA LYS A 29 12.46 13.22 7.15
C LYS A 29 13.95 13.14 7.43
N SER A 30 14.50 11.93 7.47
CA SER A 30 15.90 11.69 7.81
C SER A 30 16.83 11.77 6.60
N LEU A 31 16.29 11.80 5.39
CA LEU A 31 17.11 11.82 4.18
C LEU A 31 17.80 13.16 3.99
N PRO A 32 19.06 13.17 3.53
CA PRO A 32 19.75 14.41 3.15
C PRO A 32 19.01 15.15 2.04
N LYS A 33 19.14 16.47 2.01
CA LYS A 33 18.53 17.30 0.98
C LYS A 33 19.04 17.01 -0.43
N SER A 34 20.21 16.38 -0.53
CA SER A 34 20.80 15.99 -1.81
C SER A 34 20.08 14.80 -2.47
N ILE A 35 19.19 14.11 -1.73
CA ILE A 35 18.44 13.00 -2.26
C ILE A 35 17.07 13.47 -2.73
N THR A 36 16.77 13.21 -4.01
CA THR A 36 15.46 13.46 -4.60
C THR A 36 14.63 12.19 -4.50
N ILE A 37 13.38 12.33 -4.08
CA ILE A 37 12.47 11.21 -3.96
C ILE A 37 11.54 11.18 -5.16
N LYS A 38 11.42 10.03 -5.81
CA LYS A 38 10.45 9.79 -6.88
C LYS A 38 9.57 8.60 -6.50
N TYR A 39 8.28 8.75 -6.72
CA TYR A 39 7.29 7.73 -6.39
C TYR A 39 6.92 6.95 -7.63
N ILE A 40 6.86 5.62 -7.50
CA ILE A 40 6.43 4.73 -8.56
C ILE A 40 5.30 3.86 -8.01
N LEU A 41 4.18 3.82 -8.73
CA LEU A 41 3.05 2.96 -8.37
C LEU A 41 3.33 1.55 -8.87
N GLY A 42 3.35 0.59 -7.93
CA GLY A 42 3.75 -0.78 -8.22
C GLY A 42 2.72 -1.58 -9.01
N GLY A 43 1.43 -1.25 -8.89
CA GLY A 43 0.39 -1.92 -9.66
C GLY A 43 0.27 -3.40 -9.35
N LEU A 44 -0.09 -3.76 -8.11
CA LEU A 44 -0.12 -5.16 -7.66
C LEU A 44 -1.13 -6.02 -8.40
N ALA A 45 -2.26 -5.45 -8.84
CA ALA A 45 -3.30 -6.20 -9.53
C ALA A 45 -3.85 -5.39 -10.70
N PRO A 46 -3.79 -5.94 -11.92
CA PRO A 46 -4.25 -5.24 -13.12
C PRO A 46 -5.75 -5.02 -13.13
N ASP A 47 -6.23 -4.22 -14.08
CA ASP A 47 -7.65 -3.98 -14.25
C ASP A 47 -8.42 -5.30 -14.36
N SER A 48 -9.53 -5.39 -13.62
CA SER A 48 -10.37 -6.57 -13.60
C SER A 48 -11.79 -6.16 -13.25
N LYS A 49 -12.76 -6.83 -13.85
CA LYS A 49 -14.17 -6.70 -13.50
C LYS A 49 -14.61 -7.80 -12.52
N GLU A 50 -13.71 -8.68 -12.15
CA GLU A 50 -14.01 -9.76 -11.22
C GLU A 50 -14.05 -9.25 -9.80
N ILE A 51 -15.07 -9.69 -9.06
CA ILE A 51 -15.14 -9.47 -7.62
C ILE A 51 -14.10 -10.38 -6.96
N MET A 52 -13.46 -9.88 -5.92
CA MET A 52 -12.46 -10.65 -5.20
C MET A 52 -13.06 -11.95 -4.66
N SER A 53 -12.37 -13.06 -4.85
CA SER A 53 -12.79 -14.37 -4.36
C SER A 53 -12.81 -14.43 -2.83
N ASP A 54 -13.58 -15.36 -2.27
CA ASP A 54 -13.62 -15.56 -0.82
C ASP A 54 -12.25 -15.94 -0.26
N GLU A 55 -11.49 -16.76 -1.00
CA GLU A 55 -10.15 -17.17 -0.61
C GLU A 55 -9.21 -15.96 -0.50
N MET A 56 -9.25 -15.07 -1.48
CA MET A 56 -8.42 -13.86 -1.47
C MET A 56 -8.87 -12.90 -0.36
N ARG A 57 -10.19 -12.76 -0.13
CA ARG A 57 -10.72 -11.94 0.95
C ARG A 57 -10.19 -12.44 2.30
N GLN A 58 -10.22 -13.73 2.54
CA GLN A 58 -9.70 -14.33 3.76
C GLN A 58 -8.20 -14.13 3.89
N TYR A 59 -7.45 -14.33 2.81
CA TYR A 59 -6.01 -14.15 2.78
C TYR A 59 -5.60 -12.72 3.17
N ILE A 60 -6.29 -11.72 2.62
CA ILE A 60 -6.00 -10.32 2.94
C ILE A 60 -6.33 -10.00 4.40
N GLN A 61 -7.45 -10.52 4.92
CA GLN A 61 -7.81 -10.32 6.32
C GLN A 61 -6.78 -10.93 7.26
N GLU A 62 -6.26 -12.11 6.94
CA GLU A 62 -5.18 -12.74 7.70
C GLU A 62 -3.91 -11.89 7.66
N ASN A 63 -3.58 -11.31 6.51
CA ASN A 63 -2.47 -10.38 6.40
C ASN A 63 -2.68 -9.12 7.25
N TRP A 64 -3.90 -8.60 7.29
CA TRP A 64 -4.23 -7.45 8.12
C TRP A 64 -3.96 -7.73 9.60
N LEU A 65 -4.38 -8.90 10.09
CA LEU A 65 -4.09 -9.33 11.45
C LEU A 65 -2.58 -9.42 11.69
N LYS A 66 -1.86 -10.03 10.76
CA LYS A 66 -0.41 -10.18 10.86
C LYS A 66 0.30 -8.83 10.89
N ILE A 67 -0.13 -7.90 10.06
CA ILE A 67 0.45 -6.56 10.02
C ILE A 67 0.21 -5.83 11.34
N GLN A 68 -0.99 -5.90 11.90
CA GLN A 68 -1.29 -5.28 13.19
C GLN A 68 -0.43 -5.85 14.32
N GLN A 69 -0.14 -7.14 14.27
CA GLN A 69 0.73 -7.81 15.25
C GLN A 69 2.20 -7.45 15.07
N THR A 70 2.63 -7.26 13.82
CA THR A 70 4.04 -7.03 13.48
C THR A 70 4.44 -5.57 13.61
N ILE A 71 3.54 -4.66 13.28
CA ILE A 71 3.80 -3.21 13.25
C ILE A 71 2.88 -2.53 14.25
N PRO A 72 3.38 -2.19 15.46
CA PRO A 72 2.57 -1.56 16.49
C PRO A 72 1.93 -0.24 16.01
N GLY A 73 0.69 -0.03 16.36
CA GLY A 73 -0.05 1.17 16.00
C GLY A 73 -0.74 1.14 14.64
N THR A 74 -0.53 0.08 13.87
CA THR A 74 -1.24 -0.11 12.60
C THR A 74 -2.65 -0.63 12.89
N GLN A 75 -3.66 0.02 12.31
CA GLN A 75 -5.06 -0.37 12.48
C GLN A 75 -5.74 -0.51 11.14
N PHE A 76 -6.61 -1.51 11.04
CA PHE A 76 -7.48 -1.74 9.89
C PHE A 76 -8.92 -1.82 10.36
N ASN A 77 -9.84 -1.32 9.55
CA ASN A 77 -11.27 -1.46 9.82
C ASN A 77 -11.79 -2.73 9.13
N PHE A 78 -11.88 -3.82 9.90
CA PHE A 78 -12.34 -5.12 9.40
C PHE A 78 -13.81 -5.15 8.99
N ASP A 79 -14.61 -4.16 9.41
CA ASP A 79 -16.00 -4.04 8.97
C ASP A 79 -16.12 -3.79 7.47
N PHE A 80 -15.06 -3.28 6.85
CA PHE A 80 -14.97 -3.17 5.40
C PHE A 80 -15.36 -4.47 4.69
N TRP A 81 -14.91 -5.61 5.22
CA TRP A 81 -15.17 -6.92 4.61
C TRP A 81 -16.62 -7.38 4.75
N LYS A 82 -17.36 -6.83 5.72
CA LYS A 82 -18.77 -7.12 5.92
C LYS A 82 -19.66 -6.33 4.98
N HIS A 83 -19.26 -5.13 4.62
CA HIS A 83 -20.10 -4.17 3.90
C HIS A 83 -19.68 -3.95 2.46
N CYS A 84 -18.49 -4.39 2.07
CA CYS A 84 -17.92 -4.12 0.76
C CYS A 84 -17.50 -5.40 0.05
N SER A 85 -17.67 -5.41 -1.27
CA SER A 85 -17.20 -6.48 -2.14
C SER A 85 -16.25 -5.89 -3.17
N PRO A 86 -14.96 -5.72 -2.82
CA PRO A 86 -14.01 -5.06 -3.73
C PRO A 86 -13.69 -5.93 -4.95
N MET A 87 -13.39 -5.27 -6.04
CA MET A 87 -12.80 -5.93 -7.20
C MET A 87 -11.33 -6.22 -6.91
N ARG A 88 -10.80 -7.27 -7.52
CA ARG A 88 -9.38 -7.57 -7.42
C ARG A 88 -8.61 -6.74 -8.44
N SER A 89 -8.43 -5.46 -8.13
CA SER A 89 -7.68 -4.55 -8.98
C SER A 89 -7.16 -3.38 -8.17
N THR A 90 -5.90 -3.02 -8.37
CA THR A 90 -5.30 -1.85 -7.73
C THR A 90 -4.98 -0.74 -8.74
N TYR A 91 -5.05 -1.01 -10.02
CA TYR A 91 -4.75 -0.03 -11.07
C TYR A 91 -5.61 1.24 -11.00
N PRO A 92 -6.94 1.15 -10.75
CA PRO A 92 -7.73 2.39 -10.63
C PRO A 92 -7.22 3.31 -9.52
N ALA A 93 -6.86 2.77 -8.36
CA ALA A 93 -6.31 3.56 -7.27
C ALA A 93 -4.94 4.15 -7.63
N CYS A 94 -4.09 3.35 -8.31
CA CYS A 94 -2.79 3.82 -8.79
C CYS A 94 -2.95 4.99 -9.77
N ARG A 95 -3.88 4.89 -10.70
CA ARG A 95 -4.15 5.98 -11.64
C ARG A 95 -4.64 7.24 -10.93
N ALA A 96 -5.45 7.08 -9.90
CA ALA A 96 -5.94 8.23 -9.12
C ALA A 96 -4.80 8.96 -8.41
N VAL A 97 -3.82 8.23 -7.90
CA VAL A 97 -2.65 8.84 -7.25
C VAL A 97 -1.78 9.60 -8.25
N ILE A 98 -1.61 9.07 -9.46
CA ILE A 98 -0.79 9.70 -10.49
C ILE A 98 -1.44 10.99 -11.01
N ALA A 99 -2.75 11.04 -11.03
CA ALA A 99 -3.50 12.17 -11.59
C ALA A 99 -3.28 13.48 -10.84
#